data_cdc4d28bc199958646484aaa0190a0f6
#
_entry.id   cdc4d28bc199958646484aaa0190a0f6
#
_cell.length_a   1.000
_cell.length_b   1.000
_cell.length_c   1.000
_cell.angle_alpha   90.00
_cell.angle_beta   90.00
_cell.angle_gamma   90.00
#
_symmetry.space_group_name_H-M   'P 1'
#
loop_
_entity.id
_entity.type
_entity.pdbx_description
1 polymer ?
#
loop_
_entity_poly.entity_id
_entity_poly.type
_entity_poly.pdbx_seq_one_letter_code
_entity_poly.pdbx_strand_id
1 'polypeptide(L)'
;LTIQQAPNAGLDNATSLCNSLTSFNLNTLLGPAVPTGGTWRKTGNILIPGGTINPSIYNSGATVTYWYKPSAPAPCPADSAIMTITILDQPNAGTNGTLTTCESGAASSMFAYLGGSPDAGGTWNGPSTVSGGQYDPASMIPGTYSYTLSGASPCVSASSTVTVSEAIPLDPGTDGTITVCGNNDSFNLTDVLGGTPAAGGTWNGPSSISGGTYDPATMNPGVYVYTVSGPTPCGSNSATVTVSET
;
A
#
# COMPACT_ATOMS: atom_id res chain seq x y z
N LEU A 1 53.98 -17.69 46.28
CA LEU A 1 52.58 -18.14 46.05
C LEU A 1 51.93 -17.14 45.10
N THR A 2 51.71 -17.53 43.85
CA THR A 2 50.97 -16.69 42.88
C THR A 2 49.47 -17.04 42.98
N ILE A 3 48.65 -16.08 43.42
CA ILE A 3 47.18 -16.23 43.40
C ILE A 3 46.70 -15.93 42.00
N GLN A 4 46.12 -16.93 41.35
CA GLN A 4 45.52 -16.78 40.02
C GLN A 4 44.06 -16.40 40.20
N GLN A 5 43.62 -15.27 39.58
CA GLN A 5 42.26 -14.81 39.62
C GLN A 5 41.41 -15.58 38.60
N ALA A 6 40.24 -16.04 38.99
CA ALA A 6 39.31 -16.65 38.08
C ALA A 6 38.83 -15.62 37.00
N PRO A 7 38.76 -15.98 35.72
CA PRO A 7 38.28 -15.07 34.70
C PRO A 7 36.79 -14.79 34.89
N ASN A 8 36.43 -13.51 34.84
CA ASN A 8 35.07 -13.02 34.96
C ASN A 8 34.36 -13.08 33.58
N ALA A 9 33.19 -13.71 33.50
CA ALA A 9 32.40 -13.79 32.30
C ALA A 9 31.56 -12.51 32.01
N GLY A 10 31.56 -11.58 32.94
CA GLY A 10 30.71 -10.40 32.92
C GLY A 10 29.33 -10.63 33.57
N LEU A 11 28.42 -9.71 33.35
CA LEU A 11 27.04 -9.78 33.87
C LEU A 11 26.12 -10.41 32.86
N ASP A 12 25.07 -11.05 33.34
CA ASP A 12 23.92 -11.45 32.51
C ASP A 12 23.30 -10.22 31.87
N ASN A 13 22.86 -10.36 30.60
CA ASN A 13 22.31 -9.27 29.84
C ASN A 13 21.15 -9.76 28.99
N ALA A 14 20.24 -8.84 28.64
CA ALA A 14 19.14 -9.09 27.72
C ALA A 14 19.07 -7.97 26.68
N THR A 15 18.83 -8.34 25.44
CA THR A 15 18.67 -7.38 24.34
C THR A 15 17.68 -7.89 23.30
N SER A 16 17.19 -7.01 22.45
CA SER A 16 16.38 -7.36 21.30
C SER A 16 17.18 -7.17 20.01
N LEU A 17 16.94 -8.03 19.03
CA LEU A 17 17.50 -7.93 17.68
C LEU A 17 16.38 -8.02 16.67
N CYS A 18 16.55 -7.32 15.54
CA CYS A 18 15.63 -7.41 14.42
C CYS A 18 15.92 -8.65 13.57
N ASN A 19 14.89 -9.37 13.12
CA ASN A 19 15.04 -10.52 12.23
C ASN A 19 15.50 -10.13 10.81
N SER A 20 15.60 -8.85 10.49
CA SER A 20 16.24 -8.38 9.24
C SER A 20 17.76 -8.49 9.26
N LEU A 21 18.36 -8.68 10.44
CA LEU A 21 19.81 -8.88 10.58
C LEU A 21 20.19 -10.31 10.18
N THR A 22 21.14 -10.42 9.27
CA THR A 22 21.70 -11.72 8.85
C THR A 22 22.95 -12.12 9.64
N SER A 23 23.52 -11.22 10.42
CA SER A 23 24.69 -11.46 11.26
C SER A 23 24.71 -10.54 12.47
N PHE A 24 24.99 -11.10 13.64
CA PHE A 24 25.21 -10.36 14.88
C PHE A 24 26.28 -11.04 15.71
N ASN A 25 27.24 -10.26 16.25
CA ASN A 25 28.32 -10.77 17.06
C ASN A 25 27.99 -10.61 18.55
N LEU A 26 27.78 -11.72 19.24
CA LEU A 26 27.47 -11.76 20.69
C LEU A 26 28.58 -11.15 21.56
N ASN A 27 29.82 -11.11 21.07
CA ASN A 27 30.91 -10.50 21.83
C ASN A 27 30.70 -9.00 22.07
N THR A 28 29.87 -8.33 21.28
CA THR A 28 29.53 -6.92 21.48
C THR A 28 28.66 -6.67 22.73
N LEU A 29 28.07 -7.73 23.28
CA LEU A 29 27.27 -7.68 24.52
C LEU A 29 28.14 -7.88 25.78
N LEU A 30 29.36 -8.32 25.61
CA LEU A 30 30.32 -8.49 26.71
C LEU A 30 30.86 -7.12 27.12
N GLY A 31 31.01 -6.91 28.43
CA GLY A 31 31.65 -5.70 28.93
C GLY A 31 33.16 -5.62 28.55
N PRO A 32 33.76 -4.43 28.58
CA PRO A 32 35.12 -4.19 28.09
C PRO A 32 36.19 -4.94 28.88
N ALA A 33 35.89 -5.37 30.10
CA ALA A 33 36.81 -6.11 30.97
C ALA A 33 36.69 -7.64 30.84
N VAL A 34 35.80 -8.13 29.95
CA VAL A 34 35.56 -9.56 29.78
C VAL A 34 36.52 -10.11 28.71
N PRO A 35 37.29 -11.19 29.00
CA PRO A 35 38.15 -11.81 28.00
C PRO A 35 37.37 -12.35 26.83
N THR A 36 37.74 -12.01 25.59
CA THR A 36 37.02 -12.38 24.36
C THR A 36 37.36 -13.79 23.83
N GLY A 37 38.32 -14.50 24.38
CA GLY A 37 38.76 -15.83 23.91
C GLY A 37 37.97 -17.03 24.43
N GLY A 38 36.75 -16.81 24.99
CA GLY A 38 35.91 -17.88 25.51
C GLY A 38 35.03 -18.55 24.46
N THR A 39 34.09 -19.38 24.93
CA THR A 39 33.19 -20.14 24.10
C THR A 39 31.74 -19.69 24.29
N TRP A 40 31.03 -19.54 23.19
CA TRP A 40 29.58 -19.30 23.16
C TRP A 40 28.82 -20.59 22.91
N ARG A 41 27.71 -20.78 23.64
CA ARG A 41 26.77 -21.89 23.45
C ARG A 41 25.35 -21.40 23.56
N LYS A 42 24.40 -22.15 23.00
CA LYS A 42 22.95 -21.93 23.17
C LYS A 42 22.25 -23.16 23.71
N THR A 43 20.96 -23.07 24.02
CA THR A 43 20.10 -24.17 24.51
C THR A 43 20.40 -25.47 23.76
N GLY A 44 20.52 -26.59 24.50
CA GLY A 44 20.98 -27.87 23.99
C GLY A 44 22.50 -28.00 23.89
N ASN A 45 23.27 -27.12 24.54
CA ASN A 45 24.73 -27.11 24.58
C ASN A 45 25.39 -26.97 23.20
N ILE A 46 24.68 -26.33 22.23
CA ILE A 46 25.16 -26.14 20.86
C ILE A 46 26.21 -25.04 20.81
N LEU A 47 27.37 -25.35 20.28
CA LEU A 47 28.46 -24.38 20.10
C LEU A 47 28.09 -23.32 19.05
N ILE A 48 28.42 -22.04 19.36
CA ILE A 48 28.32 -20.90 18.45
C ILE A 48 29.72 -20.42 18.12
N PRO A 49 30.30 -20.86 17.00
CA PRO A 49 31.67 -20.52 16.65
C PRO A 49 31.86 -18.99 16.52
N GLY A 50 32.91 -18.45 17.20
CA GLY A 50 33.20 -17.02 17.17
C GLY A 50 32.13 -16.11 17.79
N GLY A 51 31.04 -16.67 18.36
CA GLY A 51 29.94 -15.90 18.93
C GLY A 51 29.07 -15.19 17.88
N THR A 52 29.11 -15.59 16.62
CA THR A 52 28.29 -14.98 15.56
C THR A 52 27.01 -15.75 15.34
N ILE A 53 25.90 -15.06 15.36
CA ILE A 53 24.55 -15.61 15.12
C ILE A 53 23.90 -14.95 13.91
N ASN A 54 22.91 -15.63 13.33
CA ASN A 54 22.05 -15.08 12.29
C ASN A 54 20.62 -14.90 12.88
N PRO A 55 20.20 -13.67 13.22
CA PRO A 55 18.85 -13.42 13.73
C PRO A 55 17.72 -13.76 12.75
N SER A 56 17.96 -13.69 11.43
CA SER A 56 16.91 -13.90 10.40
C SER A 56 16.35 -15.32 10.33
N ILE A 57 17.03 -16.30 10.96
CA ILE A 57 16.56 -17.70 10.98
C ILE A 57 15.54 -17.99 12.09
N TYR A 58 15.31 -17.04 12.98
CA TYR A 58 14.39 -17.19 14.10
C TYR A 58 13.05 -16.53 13.80
N ASN A 59 11.98 -17.15 14.31
CA ASN A 59 10.65 -16.57 14.23
C ASN A 59 10.52 -15.33 15.13
N SER A 60 9.60 -14.46 14.78
CA SER A 60 9.22 -13.32 15.61
C SER A 60 8.81 -13.74 17.02
N GLY A 61 9.20 -12.93 17.99
CA GLY A 61 8.95 -13.18 19.40
C GLY A 61 9.80 -14.30 20.01
N ALA A 62 10.65 -14.97 19.20
CA ALA A 62 11.54 -15.99 19.72
C ALA A 62 12.51 -15.39 20.73
N THR A 63 12.64 -16.05 21.89
CA THR A 63 13.64 -15.73 22.91
C THR A 63 14.68 -16.83 22.94
N VAL A 64 15.93 -16.46 22.67
CA VAL A 64 17.06 -17.39 22.61
C VAL A 64 18.08 -17.04 23.68
N THR A 65 18.48 -18.04 24.45
CA THR A 65 19.46 -17.87 25.52
C THR A 65 20.83 -18.40 25.05
N TYR A 66 21.85 -17.58 25.23
CA TYR A 66 23.25 -17.92 24.97
C TYR A 66 24.06 -17.83 26.25
N TRP A 67 25.09 -18.66 26.35
CA TRP A 67 26.05 -18.65 27.47
C TRP A 67 27.41 -18.34 26.93
N TYR A 68 28.06 -17.40 27.58
CA TYR A 68 29.47 -17.13 27.39
C TYR A 68 30.29 -17.76 28.53
N LYS A 69 31.31 -18.51 28.20
CA LYS A 69 32.23 -19.05 29.15
C LYS A 69 33.66 -18.68 28.73
N PRO A 70 34.38 -17.81 29.49
CA PRO A 70 35.76 -17.48 29.19
C PRO A 70 36.67 -18.70 29.42
N SER A 71 37.80 -18.73 28.72
CA SER A 71 38.84 -19.73 29.01
C SER A 71 39.42 -19.50 30.38
N ALA A 72 39.43 -20.54 31.22
CA ALA A 72 39.99 -20.47 32.56
C ALA A 72 41.21 -21.38 32.68
N PRO A 73 42.33 -20.90 33.20
CA PRO A 73 43.46 -21.74 33.52
C PRO A 73 43.18 -22.58 34.78
N ALA A 74 43.57 -23.86 34.76
CA ALA A 74 43.41 -24.72 35.92
C ALA A 74 44.28 -24.17 37.09
N PRO A 75 43.82 -24.30 38.37
CA PRO A 75 42.63 -24.97 38.84
C PRO A 75 41.37 -24.08 38.99
N CYS A 76 41.38 -22.83 38.46
CA CYS A 76 40.28 -21.91 38.65
C CYS A 76 39.04 -22.35 37.83
N PRO A 77 37.84 -22.43 38.44
CA PRO A 77 36.61 -22.63 37.68
C PRO A 77 36.32 -21.40 36.81
N ALA A 78 35.85 -21.62 35.60
CA ALA A 78 35.38 -20.52 34.76
C ALA A 78 34.00 -20.08 35.22
N ASP A 79 33.80 -18.77 35.30
CA ASP A 79 32.48 -18.12 35.40
C ASP A 79 31.71 -18.25 34.09
N SER A 80 30.41 -17.91 34.10
CA SER A 80 29.58 -17.89 32.90
C SER A 80 28.57 -16.74 32.96
N ALA A 81 28.38 -16.05 31.84
CA ALA A 81 27.35 -15.03 31.68
C ALA A 81 26.25 -15.50 30.70
N ILE A 82 25.02 -15.14 31.01
CA ILE A 82 23.81 -15.46 30.21
C ILE A 82 23.40 -14.25 29.41
N MET A 83 23.22 -14.44 28.11
CA MET A 83 22.70 -13.42 27.20
C MET A 83 21.36 -13.89 26.66
N THR A 84 20.27 -13.17 26.97
CA THR A 84 18.93 -13.44 26.47
C THR A 84 18.62 -12.49 25.31
N ILE A 85 18.34 -13.07 24.14
CA ILE A 85 18.04 -12.30 22.93
C ILE A 85 16.60 -12.55 22.53
N THR A 86 15.82 -11.47 22.41
CA THR A 86 14.46 -11.48 21.86
C THR A 86 14.52 -11.03 20.41
N ILE A 87 13.94 -11.83 19.52
CA ILE A 87 13.88 -11.51 18.08
C ILE A 87 12.60 -10.75 17.78
N LEU A 88 12.72 -9.57 17.19
CA LEU A 88 11.60 -8.72 16.77
C LEU A 88 11.45 -8.76 15.24
N ASP A 89 10.23 -8.63 14.76
CA ASP A 89 9.97 -8.55 13.32
C ASP A 89 10.32 -7.19 12.74
N GLN A 90 10.98 -7.22 11.59
CA GLN A 90 11.07 -6.06 10.72
C GLN A 90 9.69 -5.83 10.08
N PRO A 91 9.05 -4.66 10.27
CA PRO A 91 7.79 -4.37 9.59
C PRO A 91 7.91 -4.46 8.08
N ASN A 92 6.88 -4.98 7.43
CA ASN A 92 6.78 -5.04 5.98
C ASN A 92 5.67 -4.08 5.50
N ALA A 93 6.03 -2.94 4.96
CA ALA A 93 5.07 -2.00 4.37
C ALA A 93 4.61 -2.41 2.96
N GLY A 94 5.08 -3.53 2.44
CA GLY A 94 4.83 -3.97 1.08
C GLY A 94 5.68 -3.23 0.04
N THR A 95 5.21 -3.21 -1.20
CA THR A 95 5.83 -2.49 -2.31
C THR A 95 4.90 -1.40 -2.84
N ASN A 96 5.48 -0.40 -3.51
CA ASN A 96 4.73 0.71 -4.08
C ASN A 96 3.68 0.24 -5.08
N GLY A 97 2.54 0.92 -5.09
CA GLY A 97 1.43 0.64 -5.98
C GLY A 97 0.88 1.89 -6.66
N THR A 98 -0.11 1.68 -7.52
CA THR A 98 -0.85 2.74 -8.20
C THR A 98 -2.35 2.48 -8.12
N LEU A 99 -3.12 3.52 -7.92
CA LEU A 99 -4.58 3.51 -7.97
C LEU A 99 -5.03 4.52 -9.03
N THR A 100 -5.74 4.06 -10.06
CA THR A 100 -6.46 4.94 -10.97
C THR A 100 -7.96 4.79 -10.68
N THR A 101 -8.62 5.90 -10.38
CA THR A 101 -10.06 5.95 -10.09
C THR A 101 -10.75 6.95 -11.00
N CYS A 102 -12.07 6.94 -11.05
CA CYS A 102 -12.84 8.03 -11.69
C CYS A 102 -13.08 9.13 -10.64
N GLU A 103 -13.03 10.40 -11.07
CA GLU A 103 -13.37 11.55 -10.21
C GLU A 103 -14.76 11.42 -9.56
N SER A 104 -15.71 10.80 -10.25
CA SER A 104 -17.06 10.48 -9.74
C SER A 104 -17.16 9.09 -9.11
N GLY A 105 -16.03 8.39 -8.90
CA GLY A 105 -16.00 7.03 -8.40
C GLY A 105 -16.25 6.92 -6.89
N ALA A 106 -16.49 5.70 -6.42
CA ALA A 106 -16.61 5.42 -4.99
C ALA A 106 -15.23 5.40 -4.31
N ALA A 107 -15.23 5.64 -3.00
CA ALA A 107 -14.02 5.51 -2.19
C ALA A 107 -13.41 4.11 -2.28
N SER A 108 -12.08 4.05 -2.33
CA SER A 108 -11.31 2.83 -2.53
C SER A 108 -10.21 2.68 -1.48
N SER A 109 -9.97 1.44 -1.01
CA SER A 109 -8.89 1.17 -0.07
C SER A 109 -7.53 1.23 -0.75
N MET A 110 -6.69 2.19 -0.38
CA MET A 110 -5.31 2.30 -0.90
C MET A 110 -4.44 1.11 -0.48
N PHE A 111 -4.74 0.50 0.68
CA PHE A 111 -4.00 -0.66 1.17
C PHE A 111 -4.05 -1.84 0.19
N ALA A 112 -5.16 -2.02 -0.53
CA ALA A 112 -5.32 -3.10 -1.52
C ALA A 112 -4.42 -2.95 -2.76
N TYR A 113 -3.86 -1.77 -2.97
CA TYR A 113 -2.96 -1.47 -4.09
C TYR A 113 -1.48 -1.55 -3.73
N LEU A 114 -1.15 -1.77 -2.46
CA LEU A 114 0.21 -2.12 -2.06
C LEU A 114 0.52 -3.57 -2.46
N GLY A 115 1.68 -3.79 -3.04
CA GLY A 115 2.16 -5.13 -3.36
C GLY A 115 2.90 -5.78 -2.20
N GLY A 116 3.28 -7.07 -2.35
CA GLY A 116 4.22 -7.75 -1.45
C GLY A 116 3.67 -8.13 -0.07
N SER A 117 2.36 -8.29 0.11
CA SER A 117 1.71 -8.70 1.37
C SER A 117 2.09 -7.80 2.57
N PRO A 118 1.71 -6.52 2.56
CA PRO A 118 2.04 -5.59 3.64
C PRO A 118 1.37 -5.98 4.95
N ASP A 119 2.06 -5.69 6.07
CA ASP A 119 1.47 -5.80 7.40
C ASP A 119 0.42 -4.71 7.60
N ALA A 120 -0.64 -5.04 8.34
CA ALA A 120 -1.70 -4.07 8.69
C ALA A 120 -1.28 -3.19 9.89
N GLY A 121 -2.01 -2.08 10.09
CA GLY A 121 -1.86 -1.21 11.27
C GLY A 121 -0.92 -0.02 11.09
N GLY A 122 -0.43 0.23 9.88
CA GLY A 122 0.36 1.42 9.56
C GLY A 122 -0.50 2.68 9.44
N THR A 123 0.19 3.81 9.30
CA THR A 123 -0.41 5.13 9.13
C THR A 123 -0.23 5.65 7.72
N TRP A 124 -1.24 6.37 7.21
CA TRP A 124 -1.21 7.01 5.91
C TRP A 124 -0.93 8.50 6.04
N ASN A 125 -0.13 9.03 5.11
CA ASN A 125 0.13 10.46 4.94
C ASN A 125 0.15 10.80 3.44
N GLY A 126 -0.34 11.98 3.05
CA GLY A 126 -0.40 12.37 1.65
C GLY A 126 -0.98 13.78 1.45
N PRO A 127 -1.36 14.12 0.19
CA PRO A 127 -1.91 15.41 -0.15
C PRO A 127 -3.19 15.78 0.62
N SER A 128 -3.99 14.79 1.01
CA SER A 128 -5.20 14.94 1.82
C SER A 128 -5.13 14.09 3.07
N THR A 129 -5.90 14.45 4.11
CA THR A 129 -6.05 13.63 5.32
C THR A 129 -6.72 12.31 4.99
N VAL A 130 -6.09 11.20 5.42
CA VAL A 130 -6.58 9.85 5.16
C VAL A 130 -7.26 9.29 6.40
N SER A 131 -8.49 8.82 6.26
CA SER A 131 -9.23 8.09 7.30
C SER A 131 -9.40 6.63 6.88
N GLY A 132 -9.01 5.69 7.75
CA GLY A 132 -9.18 4.26 7.51
C GLY A 132 -8.46 3.71 6.27
N GLY A 133 -7.47 4.42 5.73
CA GLY A 133 -6.74 4.00 4.52
C GLY A 133 -7.55 4.09 3.22
N GLN A 134 -8.68 4.82 3.23
CA GLN A 134 -9.53 5.03 2.06
C GLN A 134 -9.11 6.27 1.30
N TYR A 135 -9.16 6.21 -0.01
CA TYR A 135 -9.13 7.36 -0.91
C TYR A 135 -10.53 7.61 -1.45
N ASP A 136 -11.04 8.81 -1.26
CA ASP A 136 -12.35 9.26 -1.74
C ASP A 136 -12.16 10.33 -2.82
N PRO A 137 -12.43 10.03 -4.10
CA PRO A 137 -12.25 10.99 -5.20
C PRO A 137 -13.09 12.27 -5.05
N ALA A 138 -14.23 12.19 -4.37
CA ALA A 138 -15.13 13.35 -4.19
C ALA A 138 -14.56 14.41 -3.23
N SER A 139 -13.59 14.06 -2.38
CA SER A 139 -13.12 14.93 -1.29
C SER A 139 -11.60 15.01 -1.14
N MET A 140 -10.84 14.13 -1.79
CA MET A 140 -9.39 14.05 -1.65
C MET A 140 -8.66 14.47 -2.92
N ILE A 141 -7.42 14.91 -2.78
CA ILE A 141 -6.57 15.36 -3.89
C ILE A 141 -5.74 14.17 -4.38
N PRO A 142 -5.72 13.89 -5.70
CA PRO A 142 -4.86 12.85 -6.26
C PRO A 142 -3.37 13.18 -6.04
N GLY A 143 -2.55 12.14 -5.97
CA GLY A 143 -1.11 12.28 -5.72
C GLY A 143 -0.53 11.09 -4.99
N THR A 144 0.64 11.25 -4.38
CA THR A 144 1.34 10.15 -3.70
C THR A 144 0.99 10.13 -2.22
N TYR A 145 0.48 8.99 -1.77
CA TYR A 145 0.17 8.68 -0.39
C TYR A 145 1.17 7.65 0.14
N SER A 146 1.75 7.93 1.31
CA SER A 146 2.72 7.06 1.97
C SER A 146 2.06 6.24 3.07
N TYR A 147 2.29 4.95 3.06
CA TYR A 147 1.95 4.02 4.14
C TYR A 147 3.19 3.74 4.98
N THR A 148 3.13 3.96 6.30
CA THR A 148 4.27 3.80 7.19
C THR A 148 3.90 2.90 8.37
N LEU A 149 4.73 1.89 8.61
CA LEU A 149 4.71 1.01 9.77
C LEU A 149 5.87 1.35 10.69
N SER A 150 5.59 1.61 11.97
CA SER A 150 6.63 1.83 12.97
C SER A 150 7.27 0.51 13.39
N GLY A 151 8.59 0.44 13.34
CA GLY A 151 9.35 -0.67 13.89
C GLY A 151 9.52 -0.57 15.40
N ALA A 152 9.44 -1.70 16.11
CA ALA A 152 9.85 -1.77 17.50
C ALA A 152 11.40 -1.81 17.56
N SER A 153 12.01 -0.86 18.29
CA SER A 153 13.49 -0.81 18.39
C SER A 153 14.08 -2.16 18.82
N PRO A 154 15.12 -2.66 18.12
CA PRO A 154 16.01 -2.03 17.13
C PRO A 154 15.53 -2.16 15.66
N CYS A 155 14.34 -2.72 15.37
CA CYS A 155 13.81 -2.74 14.02
C CYS A 155 13.47 -1.32 13.55
N VAL A 156 13.81 -1.02 12.30
CA VAL A 156 13.48 0.28 11.70
C VAL A 156 12.06 0.30 11.13
N SER A 157 11.49 1.48 11.04
CA SER A 157 10.20 1.66 10.37
C SER A 157 10.30 1.32 8.88
N ALA A 158 9.21 0.82 8.30
CA ALA A 158 9.09 0.54 6.88
C ALA A 158 8.03 1.44 6.25
N SER A 159 8.23 1.82 4.99
CA SER A 159 7.25 2.63 4.25
C SER A 159 7.15 2.20 2.79
N SER A 160 5.97 2.37 2.22
CA SER A 160 5.68 2.22 0.80
C SER A 160 4.66 3.27 0.37
N THR A 161 4.44 3.43 -0.93
CA THR A 161 3.57 4.48 -1.46
C THR A 161 2.53 3.93 -2.41
N VAL A 162 1.37 4.60 -2.46
CA VAL A 162 0.37 4.46 -3.53
C VAL A 162 0.25 5.79 -4.25
N THR A 163 0.51 5.80 -5.55
CA THR A 163 0.26 6.96 -6.40
C THR A 163 -1.14 6.88 -6.95
N VAL A 164 -1.97 7.86 -6.58
CA VAL A 164 -3.36 7.97 -7.00
C VAL A 164 -3.48 8.94 -8.16
N SER A 165 -4.20 8.54 -9.20
CA SER A 165 -4.59 9.36 -10.34
C SER A 165 -6.09 9.25 -10.58
N GLU A 166 -6.70 10.33 -11.06
CA GLU A 166 -8.12 10.38 -11.39
C GLU A 166 -8.34 10.55 -12.90
N ALA A 167 -9.27 9.79 -13.42
CA ALA A 167 -9.80 9.97 -14.75
C ALA A 167 -11.07 10.84 -14.67
N ILE A 168 -11.22 11.77 -15.61
CA ILE A 168 -12.38 12.66 -15.70
C ILE A 168 -13.44 11.98 -16.56
N PRO A 169 -14.68 11.79 -16.05
CA PRO A 169 -15.77 11.25 -16.87
C PRO A 169 -16.14 12.21 -18.00
N LEU A 170 -16.54 11.68 -19.14
CA LEU A 170 -17.04 12.51 -20.22
C LEU A 170 -18.47 13.00 -19.90
N ASP A 171 -18.73 14.27 -20.20
CA ASP A 171 -20.04 14.91 -20.04
C ASP A 171 -20.90 14.67 -21.28
N PRO A 172 -22.07 13.99 -21.19
CA PRO A 172 -23.00 13.83 -22.31
C PRO A 172 -23.85 15.09 -22.58
N GLY A 173 -23.69 16.14 -21.78
CA GLY A 173 -24.60 17.28 -21.73
C GLY A 173 -25.79 17.04 -20.80
N THR A 174 -26.80 17.90 -20.91
CA THR A 174 -28.06 17.77 -20.16
C THR A 174 -29.24 17.49 -21.12
N ASP A 175 -30.28 16.86 -20.57
CA ASP A 175 -31.46 16.49 -21.34
C ASP A 175 -32.09 17.68 -22.06
N GLY A 176 -32.51 17.45 -23.30
CA GLY A 176 -33.19 18.43 -24.15
C GLY A 176 -34.54 17.96 -24.63
N THR A 177 -35.39 18.91 -25.04
CA THR A 177 -36.70 18.65 -25.65
C THR A 177 -36.91 19.54 -26.86
N ILE A 178 -37.51 19.00 -27.90
CA ILE A 178 -37.86 19.76 -29.11
C ILE A 178 -39.19 19.27 -29.66
N THR A 179 -39.99 20.21 -30.20
CA THR A 179 -41.21 19.92 -30.93
C THR A 179 -41.00 20.32 -32.39
N VAL A 180 -41.28 19.41 -33.30
CA VAL A 180 -41.09 19.59 -34.75
C VAL A 180 -42.40 19.32 -35.52
N CYS A 181 -42.47 19.80 -36.75
CA CYS A 181 -43.47 19.38 -37.72
C CYS A 181 -42.84 18.43 -38.75
N GLY A 182 -43.55 17.47 -39.28
CA GLY A 182 -43.05 16.47 -40.23
C GLY A 182 -42.50 17.02 -41.55
N ASN A 183 -42.64 18.33 -41.78
CA ASN A 183 -42.08 19.06 -42.94
C ASN A 183 -40.89 19.97 -42.58
N ASN A 184 -40.38 19.90 -41.35
CA ASN A 184 -39.20 20.65 -40.96
C ASN A 184 -37.93 20.08 -41.61
N ASP A 185 -36.91 20.94 -41.74
CA ASP A 185 -35.56 20.50 -42.15
C ASP A 185 -34.95 19.59 -41.09
N SER A 186 -34.04 18.71 -41.53
CA SER A 186 -33.26 17.89 -40.61
C SER A 186 -32.31 18.74 -39.77
N PHE A 187 -32.08 18.32 -38.54
CA PHE A 187 -31.19 19.01 -37.57
C PHE A 187 -30.37 18.01 -36.74
N ASN A 188 -29.37 18.51 -36.05
CA ASN A 188 -28.53 17.66 -35.20
C ASN A 188 -29.12 17.61 -33.77
N LEU A 189 -29.36 16.41 -33.27
CA LEU A 189 -29.87 16.21 -31.91
C LEU A 189 -28.87 16.70 -30.83
N THR A 190 -27.58 16.73 -31.14
CA THR A 190 -26.56 17.26 -30.21
C THR A 190 -26.77 18.74 -29.90
N ASP A 191 -27.35 19.51 -30.86
CA ASP A 191 -27.64 20.95 -30.69
C ASP A 191 -28.83 21.21 -29.76
N VAL A 192 -29.62 20.15 -29.47
CA VAL A 192 -30.77 20.20 -28.56
C VAL A 192 -30.36 19.85 -27.12
N LEU A 193 -29.23 19.15 -26.94
CA LEU A 193 -28.69 18.90 -25.62
C LEU A 193 -28.21 20.21 -24.99
N GLY A 194 -28.43 20.36 -23.70
CA GLY A 194 -27.88 21.47 -22.95
C GLY A 194 -26.43 21.23 -22.53
N GLY A 195 -25.73 22.30 -22.10
CA GLY A 195 -24.36 22.24 -21.68
C GLY A 195 -23.34 22.16 -22.85
N THR A 196 -22.30 21.42 -22.69
CA THR A 196 -21.26 21.20 -23.70
C THR A 196 -20.99 19.70 -23.86
N PRO A 197 -21.88 18.97 -24.58
CA PRO A 197 -21.73 17.53 -24.71
C PRO A 197 -20.41 17.14 -25.37
N ALA A 198 -19.72 16.16 -24.79
CA ALA A 198 -18.47 15.64 -25.34
C ALA A 198 -18.73 15.00 -26.71
N ALA A 199 -17.83 15.25 -27.66
CA ALA A 199 -17.94 14.69 -29.01
C ALA A 199 -17.63 13.18 -29.03
N GLY A 200 -18.11 12.50 -30.09
CA GLY A 200 -17.79 11.08 -30.35
C GLY A 200 -18.68 10.07 -29.64
N GLY A 201 -19.76 10.52 -28.99
CA GLY A 201 -20.80 9.64 -28.45
C GLY A 201 -21.64 8.96 -29.52
N THR A 202 -22.46 8.04 -29.08
CA THR A 202 -23.37 7.26 -29.92
C THR A 202 -24.82 7.58 -29.57
N TRP A 203 -25.68 7.61 -30.60
CA TRP A 203 -27.09 7.81 -30.45
C TRP A 203 -27.86 6.49 -30.55
N ASN A 204 -28.90 6.35 -29.74
CA ASN A 204 -29.85 5.26 -29.80
C ASN A 204 -31.27 5.84 -29.61
N GLY A 205 -32.26 5.34 -30.33
CA GLY A 205 -33.63 5.84 -30.24
C GLY A 205 -34.64 5.07 -31.10
N PRO A 206 -35.88 5.61 -31.28
CA PRO A 206 -36.93 4.98 -32.06
C PRO A 206 -36.56 4.73 -33.52
N SER A 207 -35.72 5.57 -34.10
CA SER A 207 -35.17 5.40 -35.44
C SER A 207 -33.65 5.38 -35.41
N SER A 208 -33.01 4.71 -36.39
CA SER A 208 -31.54 4.69 -36.53
C SER A 208 -31.00 6.08 -36.84
N ILE A 209 -30.00 6.53 -36.09
CA ILE A 209 -29.34 7.83 -36.26
C ILE A 209 -27.93 7.65 -36.81
N SER A 210 -27.63 8.42 -37.83
CA SER A 210 -26.28 8.53 -38.34
C SER A 210 -25.74 9.95 -38.11
N GLY A 211 -24.60 10.06 -37.44
CA GLY A 211 -23.95 11.37 -37.19
C GLY A 211 -24.78 12.34 -36.32
N GLY A 212 -25.76 11.86 -35.57
CA GLY A 212 -26.61 12.70 -34.72
C GLY A 212 -27.75 13.44 -35.44
N THR A 213 -27.93 13.25 -36.74
CA THR A 213 -28.94 13.96 -37.53
C THR A 213 -30.29 13.30 -37.37
N TYR A 214 -31.31 14.09 -37.03
CA TYR A 214 -32.73 13.72 -37.02
C TYR A 214 -33.43 14.35 -38.22
N ASP A 215 -34.18 13.54 -38.95
CA ASP A 215 -35.00 13.97 -40.10
C ASP A 215 -36.49 13.75 -39.77
N PRO A 216 -37.28 14.83 -39.52
CA PRO A 216 -38.68 14.72 -39.18
C PRO A 216 -39.54 14.06 -40.26
N ALA A 217 -39.15 14.10 -41.53
CA ALA A 217 -39.90 13.51 -42.64
C ALA A 217 -39.83 11.96 -42.66
N THR A 218 -38.80 11.35 -42.05
CA THR A 218 -38.49 9.92 -42.19
C THR A 218 -38.28 9.19 -40.88
N MET A 219 -38.06 9.91 -39.76
CA MET A 219 -37.72 9.33 -38.46
C MET A 219 -38.91 9.45 -37.49
N ASN A 220 -39.05 8.50 -36.60
CA ASN A 220 -40.11 8.48 -35.58
C ASN A 220 -39.77 9.42 -34.41
N PRO A 221 -40.76 10.21 -33.93
CA PRO A 221 -40.58 10.97 -32.68
C PRO A 221 -40.41 10.03 -31.47
N GLY A 222 -39.87 10.56 -30.39
CA GLY A 222 -39.65 9.83 -29.14
C GLY A 222 -38.36 10.22 -28.43
N VAL A 223 -37.86 9.35 -27.55
CA VAL A 223 -36.68 9.61 -26.75
C VAL A 223 -35.45 9.04 -27.47
N TYR A 224 -34.51 9.91 -27.73
CA TYR A 224 -33.17 9.58 -28.26
C TYR A 224 -32.12 9.76 -27.19
N VAL A 225 -31.28 8.76 -27.00
CA VAL A 225 -30.24 8.70 -25.95
C VAL A 225 -28.89 8.92 -26.57
N TYR A 226 -28.16 9.92 -26.11
CA TYR A 226 -26.75 10.18 -26.42
C TYR A 226 -25.89 9.56 -25.36
N THR A 227 -24.97 8.66 -25.70
CA THR A 227 -24.09 8.01 -24.78
C THR A 227 -22.62 8.30 -25.13
N VAL A 228 -21.85 8.79 -24.16
CA VAL A 228 -20.41 8.98 -24.25
C VAL A 228 -19.70 7.99 -23.35
N SER A 229 -18.62 7.38 -23.81
CA SER A 229 -17.82 6.43 -23.03
C SER A 229 -16.56 7.13 -22.55
N GLY A 230 -16.44 7.30 -21.22
CA GLY A 230 -15.29 7.90 -20.56
C GLY A 230 -14.05 7.01 -20.58
N PRO A 231 -12.87 7.56 -20.23
CA PRO A 231 -11.66 6.77 -20.05
C PRO A 231 -11.81 5.82 -18.88
N THR A 232 -11.16 4.66 -18.96
CA THR A 232 -11.13 3.71 -17.83
C THR A 232 -10.45 4.34 -16.62
N PRO A 233 -10.99 4.21 -15.37
CA PRO A 233 -12.15 3.40 -14.98
C PRO A 233 -13.51 4.12 -14.99
N CYS A 234 -13.63 5.32 -15.57
CA CYS A 234 -14.90 5.98 -15.75
C CYS A 234 -15.77 5.20 -16.75
N GLY A 235 -17.02 4.98 -16.38
CA GLY A 235 -17.99 4.32 -17.23
C GLY A 235 -18.52 5.23 -18.32
N SER A 236 -19.64 4.83 -18.91
CA SER A 236 -20.40 5.64 -19.88
C SER A 236 -21.45 6.50 -19.16
N ASN A 237 -21.64 7.72 -19.65
CA ASN A 237 -22.69 8.64 -19.24
C ASN A 237 -23.64 8.90 -20.41
N SER A 238 -24.88 9.23 -20.13
CA SER A 238 -25.88 9.50 -21.17
C SER A 238 -26.78 10.69 -20.82
N ALA A 239 -27.20 11.37 -21.85
CA ALA A 239 -28.26 12.37 -21.82
C ALA A 239 -29.31 12.05 -22.89
N THR A 240 -30.52 12.62 -22.78
CA THR A 240 -31.63 12.32 -23.64
C THR A 240 -32.15 13.56 -24.39
N VAL A 241 -32.60 13.35 -25.61
CA VAL A 241 -33.42 14.33 -26.37
C VAL A 241 -34.80 13.74 -26.60
N THR A 242 -35.82 14.40 -26.10
CA THR A 242 -37.21 14.04 -26.41
C THR A 242 -37.70 14.85 -27.58
N VAL A 243 -37.99 14.16 -28.69
CA VAL A 243 -38.59 14.74 -29.90
C VAL A 243 -40.09 14.48 -29.90
N SER A 244 -40.88 15.53 -30.01
CA SER A 244 -42.35 15.49 -30.19
C SER A 244 -42.73 16.04 -31.55
N GLU A 245 -43.74 15.48 -32.17
CA GLU A 245 -44.21 15.89 -33.49
C GLU A 245 -45.65 16.40 -33.42
N THR A 246 -45.98 17.51 -34.11
CA THR A 246 -47.30 18.12 -34.16
C THR A 246 -47.85 18.23 -35.59
#